data_d32dc607e8a0a46f6917ed307c7e32f8
#
_entry.id   d32dc607e8a0a46f6917ed307c7e32f8
#
_cell.length_a   1.000
_cell.length_b   1.000
_cell.length_c   1.000
_cell.angle_alpha   90.00
_cell.angle_beta   90.00
_cell.angle_gamma   90.00
#
_symmetry.space_group_name_H-M   'P 1'
#
loop_
_entity.id
_entity.type
_entity.pdbx_description
1 polymer ?
#
loop_
_entity_poly.entity_id
_entity_poly.type
_entity_poly.pdbx_seq_one_letter_code
_entity_poly.pdbx_strand_id
1 'polypeptide(L)'
;MSIEVKGLRKEFGSQCAVNSISFSVTQGEIVGFLGPNGAGKSTTMKMLTGYLTPDQGKAFISGVEVTSDPLTARKKIGYLAEQNALYPDLYVREYLSFIARVQQVTTIEESVENIIELTGLKPEAHKTIGKLSKGYKQRVGLAAALVHNPAVLILDEPTSGLDPNQLVEIRNLIKAQGKTKTVLFSTHILQEVEAICDRVIIINKGNIVADSPLSKLANTVSLPRAGMSLEEIFRHLTGQPEPF
;
A
#
# COMPACT_ATOMS: atom_id res chain seq x y z
N MET A 1 10.01 -0.59 -15.04
CA MET A 1 9.77 -0.44 -13.59
C MET A 1 8.47 0.29 -13.39
N SER A 2 7.65 -0.16 -12.45
CA SER A 2 6.35 0.49 -12.14
C SER A 2 6.50 1.54 -11.04
N ILE A 3 7.37 1.29 -10.06
CA ILE A 3 7.75 2.26 -9.03
C ILE A 3 9.28 2.36 -9.02
N GLU A 4 9.82 3.57 -8.99
CA GLU A 4 11.25 3.80 -8.83
C GLU A 4 11.47 4.94 -7.83
N VAL A 5 12.33 4.72 -6.86
CA VAL A 5 12.65 5.65 -5.77
C VAL A 5 14.16 5.87 -5.74
N LYS A 6 14.59 7.13 -5.76
CA LYS A 6 16.01 7.52 -5.81
C LYS A 6 16.31 8.53 -4.71
N GLY A 7 17.00 8.11 -3.66
CA GLY A 7 17.49 8.96 -2.59
C GLY A 7 16.40 9.73 -1.84
N LEU A 8 15.20 9.14 -1.69
CA LEU A 8 14.04 9.81 -1.14
C LEU A 8 14.25 10.15 0.35
N ARG A 9 14.15 11.44 0.70
CA ARG A 9 14.35 11.94 2.07
C ARG A 9 13.19 12.82 2.50
N LYS A 10 12.80 12.68 3.78
CA LYS A 10 11.81 13.53 4.42
C LYS A 10 12.12 13.78 5.87
N GLU A 11 12.11 15.06 6.25
CA GLU A 11 12.30 15.51 7.61
C GLU A 11 11.07 16.28 8.12
N PHE A 12 10.81 16.18 9.41
CA PHE A 12 9.80 16.96 10.12
C PHE A 12 10.48 17.61 11.33
N GLY A 13 10.83 18.90 11.19
CA GLY A 13 11.68 19.59 12.16
C GLY A 13 13.04 18.89 12.31
N SER A 14 13.38 18.42 13.50
CA SER A 14 14.62 17.68 13.76
C SER A 14 14.53 16.18 13.50
N GLN A 15 13.34 15.65 13.20
CA GLN A 15 13.13 14.22 13.00
C GLN A 15 13.25 13.85 11.51
N CYS A 16 14.23 13.02 11.17
CA CYS A 16 14.33 12.40 9.86
C CYS A 16 13.41 11.16 9.80
N ALA A 17 12.26 11.30 9.11
CA ALA A 17 11.28 10.24 8.99
C ALA A 17 11.63 9.23 7.89
N VAL A 18 12.28 9.70 6.80
CA VAL A 18 12.79 8.87 5.69
C VAL A 18 14.16 9.39 5.31
N ASN A 19 15.17 8.53 5.30
CA ASN A 19 16.57 8.91 5.17
C ASN A 19 17.19 8.37 3.87
N SER A 20 17.02 9.12 2.79
CA SER A 20 17.68 8.87 1.48
C SER A 20 17.49 7.43 0.96
N ILE A 21 16.27 6.89 1.07
CA ILE A 21 15.97 5.52 0.62
C ILE A 21 15.90 5.42 -0.89
N SER A 22 16.33 4.28 -1.43
CA SER A 22 16.24 3.95 -2.86
C SER A 22 15.78 2.51 -3.02
N PHE A 23 14.79 2.28 -3.87
CA PHE A 23 14.30 0.96 -4.25
C PHE A 23 13.51 1.04 -5.56
N SER A 24 13.19 -0.09 -6.14
CA SER A 24 12.32 -0.17 -7.32
C SER A 24 11.36 -1.36 -7.21
N VAL A 25 10.18 -1.25 -7.82
CA VAL A 25 9.22 -2.35 -7.92
C VAL A 25 8.93 -2.59 -9.40
N THR A 26 8.99 -3.85 -9.81
CA THR A 26 8.74 -4.26 -11.19
C THR A 26 7.25 -4.46 -11.46
N GLN A 27 6.87 -4.50 -12.72
CA GLN A 27 5.47 -4.74 -13.11
C GLN A 27 5.02 -6.13 -12.66
N GLY A 28 3.82 -6.20 -12.06
CA GLY A 28 3.21 -7.46 -11.62
C GLY A 28 3.79 -8.03 -10.33
N GLU A 29 4.62 -7.27 -9.61
CA GLU A 29 5.21 -7.67 -8.33
C GLU A 29 4.32 -7.20 -7.16
N ILE A 30 4.12 -8.05 -6.15
CA ILE A 30 3.51 -7.69 -4.87
C ILE A 30 4.63 -7.53 -3.85
N VAL A 31 4.86 -6.29 -3.42
CA VAL A 31 5.93 -5.95 -2.47
C VAL A 31 5.34 -5.48 -1.14
N GLY A 32 5.74 -6.15 -0.06
CA GLY A 32 5.46 -5.72 1.30
C GLY A 32 6.49 -4.69 1.79
N PHE A 33 6.03 -3.54 2.22
CA PHE A 33 6.86 -2.51 2.86
C PHE A 33 6.70 -2.62 4.38
N LEU A 34 7.54 -3.46 4.98
CA LEU A 34 7.43 -3.92 6.36
C LEU A 34 8.26 -3.04 7.30
N GLY A 35 7.73 -2.72 8.47
CA GLY A 35 8.49 -1.99 9.49
C GLY A 35 7.66 -1.68 10.73
N PRO A 36 8.30 -1.38 11.87
CA PRO A 36 7.59 -0.98 13.08
C PRO A 36 6.85 0.35 12.91
N ASN A 37 5.98 0.68 13.87
CA ASN A 37 5.32 1.98 13.88
C ASN A 37 6.36 3.09 13.99
N GLY A 38 6.17 4.17 13.22
CA GLY A 38 7.13 5.27 13.14
C GLY A 38 8.39 5.00 12.29
N ALA A 39 8.51 3.84 11.62
CA ALA A 39 9.67 3.54 10.78
C ALA A 39 9.78 4.35 9.49
N GLY A 40 8.72 5.08 9.09
CA GLY A 40 8.70 5.88 7.85
C GLY A 40 7.79 5.33 6.75
N LYS A 41 7.02 4.24 7.00
CA LYS A 41 6.16 3.58 6.00
C LYS A 41 5.14 4.54 5.37
N SER A 42 4.21 5.08 6.16
CA SER A 42 3.15 5.97 5.66
C SER A 42 3.71 7.26 5.07
N THR A 43 4.84 7.77 5.59
CA THR A 43 5.54 8.91 5.01
C THR A 43 6.03 8.59 3.60
N THR A 44 6.61 7.40 3.40
CA THR A 44 7.03 6.93 2.07
C THR A 44 5.83 6.79 1.14
N MET A 45 4.73 6.13 1.55
CA MET A 45 3.51 5.99 0.74
C MET A 45 2.95 7.35 0.32
N LYS A 46 2.90 8.32 1.23
CA LYS A 46 2.45 9.70 0.93
C LYS A 46 3.34 10.42 -0.06
N MET A 47 4.66 10.20 -0.04
CA MET A 47 5.58 10.77 -1.04
C MET A 47 5.39 10.13 -2.41
N LEU A 48 5.21 8.81 -2.48
CA LEU A 48 4.97 8.07 -3.73
C LEU A 48 3.66 8.47 -4.42
N THR A 49 2.66 8.89 -3.65
CA THR A 49 1.35 9.32 -4.17
C THR A 49 1.26 10.83 -4.43
N GLY A 50 2.36 11.57 -4.19
CA GLY A 50 2.41 13.01 -4.32
C GLY A 50 1.53 13.77 -3.31
N TYR A 51 1.12 13.09 -2.23
CA TYR A 51 0.43 13.73 -1.10
C TYR A 51 1.40 14.54 -0.24
N LEU A 52 2.65 14.10 -0.19
CA LEU A 52 3.73 14.75 0.54
C LEU A 52 4.92 14.98 -0.40
N THR A 53 5.44 16.19 -0.44
CA THR A 53 6.65 16.51 -1.22
C THR A 53 7.89 16.06 -0.43
N PRO A 54 8.81 15.28 -1.04
CA PRO A 54 10.08 14.96 -0.44
C PRO A 54 10.97 16.20 -0.31
N ASP A 55 11.88 16.21 0.67
CA ASP A 55 12.87 17.28 0.82
C ASP A 55 14.07 17.05 -0.12
N GLN A 56 14.38 15.76 -0.40
CA GLN A 56 15.40 15.37 -1.37
C GLN A 56 14.98 14.06 -2.08
N GLY A 57 15.63 13.83 -3.21
CA GLY A 57 15.39 12.63 -4.02
C GLY A 57 14.16 12.74 -4.90
N LYS A 58 13.86 11.65 -5.60
CA LYS A 58 12.77 11.58 -6.60
C LYS A 58 12.05 10.24 -6.54
N ALA A 59 10.75 10.29 -6.84
CA ALA A 59 9.93 9.11 -7.03
C ALA A 59 9.30 9.12 -8.43
N PHE A 60 9.24 7.96 -9.07
CA PHE A 60 8.65 7.79 -10.40
C PHE A 60 7.60 6.67 -10.36
N ILE A 61 6.46 6.91 -10.98
CA ILE A 61 5.39 5.93 -11.17
C ILE A 61 5.21 5.70 -12.68
N SER A 62 5.50 4.48 -13.12
CA SER A 62 5.47 4.11 -14.55
C SER A 62 6.20 5.12 -15.42
N GLY A 63 7.41 5.53 -14.98
CA GLY A 63 8.28 6.48 -15.67
C GLY A 63 7.92 7.96 -15.51
N VAL A 64 6.82 8.30 -14.81
CA VAL A 64 6.41 9.69 -14.54
C VAL A 64 6.93 10.14 -13.18
N GLU A 65 7.68 11.23 -13.13
CA GLU A 65 8.17 11.81 -11.87
C GLU A 65 7.00 12.42 -11.09
N VAL A 66 6.80 11.94 -9.85
CA VAL A 66 5.64 12.31 -9.01
C VAL A 66 5.60 13.81 -8.67
N THR A 67 6.77 14.42 -8.47
CA THR A 67 6.85 15.84 -8.06
C THR A 67 6.68 16.79 -9.24
N SER A 68 7.21 16.44 -10.41
CA SER A 68 7.15 17.31 -11.60
C SER A 68 5.83 17.20 -12.36
N ASP A 69 5.20 16.02 -12.38
CA ASP A 69 3.89 15.80 -13.01
C ASP A 69 2.97 14.95 -12.11
N PRO A 70 2.48 15.55 -11.01
CA PRO A 70 1.68 14.83 -10.01
C PRO A 70 0.32 14.35 -10.55
N LEU A 71 -0.27 15.05 -11.51
CA LEU A 71 -1.57 14.69 -12.05
C LEU A 71 -1.48 13.41 -12.90
N THR A 72 -0.50 13.34 -13.80
CA THR A 72 -0.28 12.16 -14.63
C THR A 72 0.17 10.96 -13.77
N ALA A 73 1.00 11.19 -12.76
CA ALA A 73 1.40 10.13 -11.83
C ALA A 73 0.18 9.57 -11.06
N ARG A 74 -0.68 10.43 -10.50
CA ARG A 74 -1.87 10.03 -9.72
C ARG A 74 -2.88 9.23 -10.54
N LYS A 75 -3.04 9.51 -11.84
CA LYS A 75 -3.92 8.73 -12.73
C LYS A 75 -3.45 7.26 -12.87
N LYS A 76 -2.18 6.98 -12.62
CA LYS A 76 -1.60 5.63 -12.68
C LYS A 76 -1.65 4.90 -11.35
N ILE A 77 -2.03 5.58 -10.26
CA ILE A 77 -2.02 5.08 -8.89
C ILE A 77 -3.43 4.88 -8.37
N GLY A 78 -3.71 3.71 -7.81
CA GLY A 78 -4.77 3.52 -6.84
C GLY A 78 -4.19 3.62 -5.44
N TYR A 79 -4.66 4.57 -4.64
CA TYR A 79 -4.15 4.78 -3.29
C TYR A 79 -5.21 4.53 -2.23
N LEU A 80 -4.89 3.66 -1.29
CA LEU A 80 -5.64 3.46 -0.05
C LEU A 80 -4.79 3.97 1.12
N ALA A 81 -5.21 5.06 1.74
CA ALA A 81 -4.56 5.61 2.92
C ALA A 81 -4.96 4.81 4.19
N GLU A 82 -4.06 4.75 5.18
CA GLU A 82 -4.32 4.14 6.49
C GLU A 82 -5.59 4.69 7.13
N GLN A 83 -5.71 6.02 7.17
CA GLN A 83 -6.94 6.71 7.53
C GLN A 83 -7.77 6.96 6.27
N ASN A 84 -8.67 6.04 5.97
CA ASN A 84 -9.51 6.12 4.81
C ASN A 84 -10.57 7.22 4.98
N ALA A 85 -10.29 8.41 4.43
CA ALA A 85 -11.15 9.58 4.51
C ALA A 85 -12.35 9.45 3.56
N LEU A 86 -13.35 8.68 3.94
CA LEU A 86 -14.60 8.50 3.21
C LEU A 86 -15.60 9.61 3.55
N TYR A 87 -16.56 9.85 2.66
CA TYR A 87 -17.70 10.75 2.90
C TYR A 87 -18.85 9.98 3.51
N PRO A 88 -19.09 10.05 4.83
CA PRO A 88 -20.05 9.19 5.53
C PRO A 88 -21.51 9.37 5.09
N ASP A 89 -21.86 10.55 4.60
CA ASP A 89 -23.23 10.89 4.19
C ASP A 89 -23.58 10.41 2.77
N LEU A 90 -22.57 10.10 1.95
CA LEU A 90 -22.80 9.58 0.61
C LEU A 90 -23.15 8.10 0.61
N TYR A 91 -24.01 7.70 -0.33
CA TYR A 91 -24.18 6.27 -0.65
C TYR A 91 -22.91 5.71 -1.31
N VAL A 92 -22.69 4.39 -1.14
CA VAL A 92 -21.50 3.73 -1.73
C VAL A 92 -21.39 3.99 -3.23
N ARG A 93 -22.50 3.84 -3.98
CA ARG A 93 -22.51 4.09 -5.43
C ARG A 93 -22.23 5.54 -5.80
N GLU A 94 -22.79 6.47 -5.07
CA GLU A 94 -22.56 7.91 -5.29
C GLU A 94 -21.08 8.27 -5.09
N TYR A 95 -20.51 7.79 -4.00
CA TYR A 95 -19.10 8.01 -3.71
C TYR A 95 -18.18 7.42 -4.79
N LEU A 96 -18.41 6.16 -5.20
CA LEU A 96 -17.62 5.51 -6.24
C LEU A 96 -17.80 6.21 -7.61
N SER A 97 -19.01 6.64 -7.94
CA SER A 97 -19.28 7.43 -9.15
C SER A 97 -18.60 8.80 -9.10
N PHE A 98 -18.57 9.44 -7.94
CA PHE A 98 -17.82 10.69 -7.75
C PHE A 98 -16.33 10.49 -8.00
N ILE A 99 -15.72 9.46 -7.38
CA ILE A 99 -14.29 9.15 -7.59
C ILE A 99 -14.01 8.80 -9.06
N ALA A 100 -14.86 8.00 -9.71
CA ALA A 100 -14.72 7.65 -11.13
C ALA A 100 -14.73 8.90 -12.02
N ARG A 101 -15.60 9.89 -11.73
CA ARG A 101 -15.61 11.17 -12.45
C ARG A 101 -14.34 11.98 -12.23
N VAL A 102 -13.86 12.09 -10.99
CA VAL A 102 -12.61 12.78 -10.66
C VAL A 102 -11.43 12.14 -11.40
N GLN A 103 -11.43 10.82 -11.51
CA GLN A 103 -10.41 10.05 -12.24
C GLN A 103 -10.64 10.02 -13.77
N GLN A 104 -11.68 10.70 -14.28
CA GLN A 104 -12.00 10.80 -15.70
C GLN A 104 -12.27 9.43 -16.36
N VAL A 105 -12.90 8.51 -15.64
CA VAL A 105 -13.36 7.23 -16.20
C VAL A 105 -14.47 7.50 -17.23
N THR A 106 -14.38 6.87 -18.39
CA THR A 106 -15.33 7.10 -19.51
C THR A 106 -16.64 6.32 -19.32
N THR A 107 -16.59 5.09 -18.79
CA THR A 107 -17.74 4.21 -18.57
C THR A 107 -18.04 4.11 -17.07
N ILE A 108 -18.51 5.21 -16.48
CA ILE A 108 -18.64 5.35 -15.02
C ILE A 108 -19.54 4.28 -14.42
N GLU A 109 -20.75 4.11 -14.96
CA GLU A 109 -21.76 3.17 -14.42
C GLU A 109 -21.25 1.73 -14.44
N GLU A 110 -20.70 1.31 -15.58
CA GLU A 110 -20.12 -0.02 -15.76
C GLU A 110 -18.93 -0.24 -14.81
N SER A 111 -18.02 0.73 -14.72
CA SER A 111 -16.86 0.64 -13.85
C SER A 111 -17.24 0.56 -12.37
N VAL A 112 -18.27 1.30 -11.96
CA VAL A 112 -18.78 1.29 -10.58
C VAL A 112 -19.44 -0.05 -10.25
N GLU A 113 -20.27 -0.61 -11.13
CA GLU A 113 -20.89 -1.91 -10.86
C GLU A 113 -19.83 -3.04 -10.83
N ASN A 114 -18.88 -3.03 -11.77
CA ASN A 114 -17.78 -3.98 -11.81
C ASN A 114 -16.94 -3.94 -10.53
N ILE A 115 -16.61 -2.73 -10.03
CA ILE A 115 -15.80 -2.62 -8.81
C ILE A 115 -16.59 -2.97 -7.54
N ILE A 116 -17.89 -2.71 -7.48
CA ILE A 116 -18.78 -3.13 -6.40
C ILE A 116 -18.81 -4.66 -6.30
N GLU A 117 -18.90 -5.34 -7.44
CA GLU A 117 -18.88 -6.80 -7.49
C GLU A 117 -17.51 -7.34 -7.08
N LEU A 118 -16.43 -6.82 -7.67
CA LEU A 118 -15.04 -7.23 -7.41
C LEU A 118 -14.67 -7.11 -5.92
N THR A 119 -15.13 -6.06 -5.25
CA THR A 119 -14.80 -5.79 -3.84
C THR A 119 -15.82 -6.37 -2.86
N GLY A 120 -16.85 -7.10 -3.33
CA GLY A 120 -17.87 -7.71 -2.49
C GLY A 120 -18.78 -6.68 -1.78
N LEU A 121 -18.95 -5.51 -2.37
CA LEU A 121 -19.78 -4.43 -1.81
C LEU A 121 -21.27 -4.55 -2.13
N LYS A 122 -21.66 -5.48 -3.04
CA LYS A 122 -23.03 -5.61 -3.54
C LYS A 122 -24.13 -5.62 -2.44
N PRO A 123 -23.97 -6.35 -1.31
CA PRO A 123 -24.97 -6.35 -0.25
C PRO A 123 -25.18 -4.98 0.42
N GLU A 124 -24.15 -4.15 0.45
CA GLU A 124 -24.10 -2.88 1.17
C GLU A 124 -24.14 -1.63 0.25
N ALA A 125 -24.15 -1.83 -1.06
CA ALA A 125 -24.00 -0.76 -2.05
C ALA A 125 -25.15 0.29 -2.02
N HIS A 126 -26.27 -0.05 -1.41
CA HIS A 126 -27.44 0.81 -1.24
C HIS A 126 -27.43 1.63 0.07
N LYS A 127 -26.44 1.42 0.94
CA LYS A 127 -26.33 2.12 2.22
C LYS A 127 -25.42 3.34 2.13
N THR A 128 -25.61 4.28 3.04
CA THR A 128 -24.65 5.37 3.27
C THR A 128 -23.38 4.81 3.92
N ILE A 129 -22.23 5.36 3.56
CA ILE A 129 -20.90 4.91 4.02
C ILE A 129 -20.80 4.97 5.55
N GLY A 130 -21.44 5.98 6.17
CA GLY A 130 -21.43 6.13 7.62
C GLY A 130 -21.99 4.92 8.37
N LYS A 131 -22.98 4.21 7.78
CA LYS A 131 -23.65 3.04 8.36
C LYS A 131 -22.90 1.72 8.15
N LEU A 132 -21.80 1.71 7.41
CA LEU A 132 -21.03 0.51 7.13
C LEU A 132 -20.13 0.11 8.30
N SER A 133 -19.89 -1.20 8.45
CA SER A 133 -18.85 -1.70 9.34
C SER A 133 -17.46 -1.23 8.88
N LYS A 134 -16.46 -1.32 9.76
CA LYS A 134 -15.07 -0.96 9.42
C LYS A 134 -14.56 -1.73 8.19
N GLY A 135 -14.83 -3.04 8.11
CA GLY A 135 -14.42 -3.86 6.97
C GLY A 135 -15.07 -3.45 5.66
N TYR A 136 -16.36 -3.11 5.68
CA TYR A 136 -17.02 -2.57 4.49
C TYR A 136 -16.50 -1.19 4.11
N LYS A 137 -16.19 -0.32 5.07
CA LYS A 137 -15.51 0.97 4.79
C LYS A 137 -14.14 0.76 4.14
N GLN A 138 -13.39 -0.22 4.58
CA GLN A 138 -12.10 -0.57 3.96
C GLN A 138 -12.28 -1.05 2.52
N ARG A 139 -13.30 -1.89 2.25
CA ARG A 139 -13.66 -2.31 0.88
C ARG A 139 -14.07 -1.13 0.00
N VAL A 140 -14.81 -0.15 0.53
CA VAL A 140 -15.15 1.08 -0.22
C VAL A 140 -13.90 1.86 -0.59
N GLY A 141 -12.95 2.01 0.34
CA GLY A 141 -11.66 2.66 0.05
C GLY A 141 -10.85 1.93 -1.01
N LEU A 142 -10.80 0.59 -0.94
CA LEU A 142 -10.12 -0.22 -1.94
C LEU A 142 -10.84 -0.17 -3.30
N ALA A 143 -12.18 -0.16 -3.31
CA ALA A 143 -12.97 0.06 -4.52
C ALA A 143 -12.68 1.42 -5.17
N ALA A 144 -12.61 2.47 -4.36
CA ALA A 144 -12.26 3.82 -4.82
C ALA A 144 -10.84 3.88 -5.41
N ALA A 145 -9.88 3.16 -4.79
CA ALA A 145 -8.53 3.05 -5.31
C ALA A 145 -8.46 2.28 -6.64
N LEU A 146 -9.41 1.40 -6.92
CA LEU A 146 -9.43 0.52 -8.10
C LEU A 146 -10.33 0.98 -9.24
N VAL A 147 -11.31 1.85 -9.00
CA VAL A 147 -12.40 2.18 -9.95
C VAL A 147 -11.93 2.69 -11.31
N HIS A 148 -10.76 3.34 -11.36
CA HIS A 148 -10.15 3.86 -12.58
C HIS A 148 -9.11 2.90 -13.19
N ASN A 149 -9.08 1.65 -12.73
CA ASN A 149 -8.20 0.58 -13.20
C ASN A 149 -6.71 0.98 -13.26
N PRO A 150 -6.10 1.43 -12.16
CA PRO A 150 -4.71 1.89 -12.12
C PRO A 150 -3.72 0.76 -12.41
N ALA A 151 -2.53 1.11 -12.91
CA ALA A 151 -1.44 0.16 -13.12
C ALA A 151 -0.71 -0.20 -11.80
N VAL A 152 -0.72 0.71 -10.84
CA VAL A 152 -0.01 0.60 -9.56
C VAL A 152 -1.00 0.79 -8.40
N LEU A 153 -0.97 -0.11 -7.42
CA LEU A 153 -1.68 0.03 -6.15
C LEU A 153 -0.69 0.33 -5.04
N ILE A 154 -0.94 1.42 -4.32
CA ILE A 154 -0.22 1.78 -3.11
C ILE A 154 -1.22 1.73 -1.96
N LEU A 155 -0.99 0.81 -1.00
CA LEU A 155 -1.92 0.53 0.07
C LEU A 155 -1.21 0.74 1.42
N ASP A 156 -1.72 1.65 2.23
CA ASP A 156 -1.14 1.96 3.54
C ASP A 156 -1.95 1.25 4.63
N GLU A 157 -1.38 0.21 5.24
CA GLU A 157 -2.00 -0.64 6.29
C GLU A 157 -3.41 -1.14 5.89
N PRO A 158 -3.59 -1.83 4.74
CA PRO A 158 -4.91 -2.12 4.15
C PRO A 158 -5.79 -3.03 5.00
N THR A 159 -5.22 -3.74 5.95
CA THR A 159 -5.88 -4.74 6.80
C THR A 159 -6.03 -4.31 8.25
N SER A 160 -5.58 -3.08 8.58
CA SER A 160 -5.55 -2.59 9.96
C SER A 160 -6.94 -2.57 10.63
N GLY A 161 -7.04 -3.32 11.75
CA GLY A 161 -8.24 -3.37 12.59
C GLY A 161 -9.42 -4.09 11.94
N LEU A 162 -9.17 -4.99 11.02
CA LEU A 162 -10.14 -5.93 10.48
C LEU A 162 -10.21 -7.21 11.34
N ASP A 163 -11.38 -7.86 11.36
CA ASP A 163 -11.50 -9.18 11.94
C ASP A 163 -10.83 -10.25 11.05
N PRO A 164 -10.56 -11.47 11.57
CA PRO A 164 -9.83 -12.50 10.82
C PRO A 164 -10.47 -12.88 9.48
N ASN A 165 -11.79 -12.90 9.36
CA ASN A 165 -12.47 -13.26 8.12
C ASN A 165 -12.32 -12.14 7.08
N GLN A 166 -12.55 -10.89 7.48
CA GLN A 166 -12.37 -9.72 6.62
C GLN A 166 -10.92 -9.58 6.14
N LEU A 167 -9.96 -9.89 7.01
CA LEU A 167 -8.53 -9.86 6.69
C LEU A 167 -8.20 -10.84 5.54
N VAL A 168 -8.71 -12.09 5.62
CA VAL A 168 -8.53 -13.09 4.56
C VAL A 168 -9.12 -12.61 3.23
N GLU A 169 -10.31 -12.01 3.26
CA GLU A 169 -10.97 -11.51 2.05
C GLU A 169 -10.21 -10.36 1.39
N ILE A 170 -9.72 -9.39 2.18
CA ILE A 170 -8.90 -8.28 1.66
C ILE A 170 -7.56 -8.79 1.11
N ARG A 171 -6.90 -9.74 1.79
CA ARG A 171 -5.67 -10.38 1.28
C ARG A 171 -5.90 -11.05 -0.06
N ASN A 172 -6.98 -11.83 -0.19
CA ASN A 172 -7.32 -12.50 -1.45
C ASN A 172 -7.58 -11.49 -2.57
N LEU A 173 -8.25 -10.38 -2.27
CA LEU A 173 -8.50 -9.31 -3.23
C LEU A 173 -7.18 -8.66 -3.69
N ILE A 174 -6.28 -8.31 -2.76
CA ILE A 174 -4.96 -7.76 -3.07
C ILE A 174 -4.16 -8.74 -3.94
N LYS A 175 -4.13 -10.02 -3.57
CA LYS A 175 -3.44 -11.07 -4.32
C LYS A 175 -4.01 -11.24 -5.75
N ALA A 176 -5.33 -11.16 -5.90
CA ALA A 176 -5.98 -11.21 -7.20
C ALA A 176 -5.59 -10.01 -8.08
N GLN A 177 -5.53 -8.79 -7.50
CA GLN A 177 -5.09 -7.59 -8.22
C GLN A 177 -3.61 -7.66 -8.61
N GLY A 178 -2.75 -8.24 -7.78
CA GLY A 178 -1.33 -8.41 -8.06
C GLY A 178 -1.01 -9.25 -9.31
N LYS A 179 -1.96 -10.06 -9.80
CA LYS A 179 -1.79 -10.80 -11.06
C LYS A 179 -1.68 -9.89 -12.30
N THR A 180 -2.25 -8.71 -12.24
CA THR A 180 -2.33 -7.76 -13.38
C THR A 180 -1.75 -6.39 -13.05
N LYS A 181 -1.59 -6.05 -11.78
CA LYS A 181 -1.14 -4.76 -11.28
C LYS A 181 0.13 -4.92 -10.43
N THR A 182 0.88 -3.86 -10.33
CA THR A 182 1.96 -3.76 -9.34
C THR A 182 1.39 -3.32 -8.02
N VAL A 183 1.71 -4.00 -6.93
CA VAL A 183 1.21 -3.68 -5.60
C VAL A 183 2.36 -3.40 -4.65
N LEU A 184 2.34 -2.24 -4.01
CA LEU A 184 3.18 -1.91 -2.87
C LEU A 184 2.27 -1.63 -1.68
N PHE A 185 2.37 -2.44 -0.62
CA PHE A 185 1.58 -2.16 0.58
C PHE A 185 2.44 -2.12 1.84
N SER A 186 2.12 -1.17 2.71
CA SER A 186 2.75 -1.07 4.01
C SER A 186 2.04 -1.97 5.00
N THR A 187 2.81 -2.58 5.89
CA THR A 187 2.28 -3.33 7.04
C THR A 187 3.32 -3.42 8.15
N HIS A 188 2.85 -3.71 9.35
CA HIS A 188 3.68 -4.12 10.49
C HIS A 188 3.39 -5.60 10.87
N ILE A 189 2.56 -6.30 10.08
CA ILE A 189 2.09 -7.67 10.33
C ILE A 189 2.83 -8.62 9.38
N LEU A 190 3.70 -9.46 9.96
CA LEU A 190 4.55 -10.40 9.22
C LEU A 190 3.75 -11.44 8.43
N GLN A 191 2.66 -11.96 9.02
CA GLN A 191 1.80 -12.95 8.38
C GLN A 191 1.13 -12.43 7.09
N GLU A 192 1.01 -11.12 6.92
CA GLU A 192 0.51 -10.55 5.67
C GLU A 192 1.54 -10.65 4.57
N VAL A 193 2.78 -10.32 4.91
CA VAL A 193 3.90 -10.40 3.98
C VAL A 193 4.08 -11.85 3.51
N GLU A 194 4.10 -12.81 4.43
CA GLU A 194 4.22 -14.24 4.10
C GLU A 194 3.07 -14.77 3.23
N ALA A 195 1.85 -14.25 3.45
CA ALA A 195 0.67 -14.75 2.76
C ALA A 195 0.55 -14.29 1.29
N ILE A 196 1.01 -13.07 0.96
CA ILE A 196 0.70 -12.48 -0.34
C ILE A 196 1.89 -11.85 -1.09
N CYS A 197 3.04 -11.62 -0.45
CA CYS A 197 4.17 -10.94 -1.09
C CYS A 197 5.12 -11.87 -1.84
N ASP A 198 5.64 -11.37 -2.95
CA ASP A 198 6.77 -11.98 -3.66
C ASP A 198 8.10 -11.53 -3.05
N ARG A 199 8.13 -10.27 -2.54
CA ARG A 199 9.31 -9.58 -2.03
C ARG A 199 8.96 -8.70 -0.85
N VAL A 200 9.91 -8.50 0.04
CA VAL A 200 9.78 -7.61 1.19
C VAL A 200 10.90 -6.56 1.20
N ILE A 201 10.51 -5.33 1.48
CA ILE A 201 11.41 -4.23 1.83
C ILE A 201 11.19 -3.95 3.32
N ILE A 202 12.23 -4.09 4.13
CA ILE A 202 12.15 -3.80 5.57
C ILE A 202 12.74 -2.41 5.83
N ILE A 203 11.92 -1.55 6.43
CA ILE A 203 12.33 -0.19 6.83
C ILE A 203 12.38 -0.08 8.35
N ASN A 204 13.43 0.52 8.87
CA ASN A 204 13.60 0.83 10.29
C ASN A 204 14.22 2.22 10.47
N LYS A 205 13.60 3.06 11.30
CA LYS A 205 14.09 4.43 11.60
C LYS A 205 14.46 5.23 10.33
N GLY A 206 13.59 5.15 9.31
CA GLY A 206 13.76 5.86 8.05
C GLY A 206 14.74 5.23 7.06
N ASN A 207 15.39 4.11 7.37
CA ASN A 207 16.36 3.45 6.51
C ASN A 207 15.86 2.08 6.03
N ILE A 208 16.11 1.73 4.77
CA ILE A 208 15.91 0.36 4.29
C ILE A 208 17.01 -0.52 4.87
N VAL A 209 16.63 -1.53 5.65
CA VAL A 209 17.55 -2.47 6.30
C VAL A 209 17.58 -3.83 5.60
N ALA A 210 16.59 -4.13 4.79
CA ALA A 210 16.58 -5.28 3.88
C ALA A 210 15.68 -5.02 2.68
N ASP A 211 16.02 -5.60 1.54
CA ASP A 211 15.25 -5.57 0.30
C ASP A 211 15.54 -6.87 -0.47
N SER A 212 14.60 -7.83 -0.46
CA SER A 212 14.83 -9.17 -1.01
C SER A 212 13.53 -9.91 -1.31
N PRO A 213 13.52 -10.80 -2.33
CA PRO A 213 12.50 -11.83 -2.44
C PRO A 213 12.38 -12.62 -1.13
N LEU A 214 11.16 -12.93 -0.70
CA LEU A 214 10.94 -13.65 0.56
C LEU A 214 11.72 -14.96 0.64
N SER A 215 11.78 -15.70 -0.46
CA SER A 215 12.53 -16.97 -0.55
C SER A 215 14.04 -16.84 -0.37
N LYS A 216 14.59 -15.62 -0.50
CA LYS A 216 16.02 -15.35 -0.42
C LYS A 216 16.41 -14.46 0.77
N LEU A 217 15.45 -13.99 1.54
CA LEU A 217 15.69 -13.00 2.61
C LEU A 217 16.72 -13.50 3.63
N ALA A 218 16.63 -14.74 4.06
CA ALA A 218 17.58 -15.35 4.98
C ALA A 218 19.03 -15.41 4.47
N ASN A 219 19.23 -15.37 3.15
CA ASN A 219 20.56 -15.42 2.52
C ASN A 219 21.11 -14.03 2.19
N THR A 220 20.25 -12.99 2.21
CA THR A 220 20.63 -11.62 1.78
C THR A 220 21.08 -10.75 2.95
N VAL A 221 20.76 -11.13 4.18
CA VAL A 221 21.12 -10.39 5.38
C VAL A 221 22.12 -11.18 6.22
N SER A 222 23.02 -10.46 6.89
CA SER A 222 23.97 -11.09 7.83
C SER A 222 23.18 -11.53 9.07
N LEU A 223 22.89 -12.83 9.15
CA LEU A 223 22.11 -13.41 10.24
C LEU A 223 23.04 -14.14 11.23
N PRO A 224 22.69 -14.15 12.53
CA PRO A 224 23.47 -14.85 13.55
C PRO A 224 23.41 -16.39 13.40
N ARG A 225 22.38 -16.93 12.75
CA ARG A 225 22.24 -18.38 12.48
C ARG A 225 21.44 -18.62 11.19
N ALA A 226 21.64 -19.77 10.57
CA ALA A 226 20.85 -20.24 9.43
C ALA A 226 19.44 -20.67 9.87
N GLY A 227 18.46 -20.59 8.96
CA GLY A 227 17.09 -21.10 9.17
C GLY A 227 16.19 -20.23 10.05
N MET A 228 16.52 -18.96 10.24
CA MET A 228 15.67 -18.01 10.95
C MET A 228 14.37 -17.77 10.19
N SER A 229 13.25 -17.71 10.93
CA SER A 229 11.95 -17.29 10.42
C SER A 229 11.94 -15.81 10.01
N LEU A 230 10.94 -15.39 9.23
CA LEU A 230 10.75 -13.98 8.89
C LEU A 230 10.66 -13.12 10.15
N GLU A 231 10.00 -13.61 11.19
CA GLU A 231 9.86 -12.91 12.45
C GLU A 231 11.20 -12.71 13.18
N GLU A 232 12.05 -13.73 13.25
CA GLU A 232 13.38 -13.63 13.83
C GLU A 232 14.28 -12.69 13.06
N ILE A 233 14.24 -12.75 11.72
CA ILE A 233 14.96 -11.83 10.83
C ILE A 233 14.51 -10.38 11.05
N PHE A 234 13.20 -10.15 11.07
CA PHE A 234 12.63 -8.83 11.29
C PHE A 234 13.05 -8.23 12.63
N ARG A 235 12.98 -9.01 13.72
CA ARG A 235 13.41 -8.58 15.05
C ARG A 235 14.90 -8.24 15.07
N HIS A 236 15.72 -9.09 14.48
CA HIS A 236 17.17 -8.85 14.38
C HIS A 236 17.47 -7.53 13.67
N LEU A 237 16.82 -7.27 12.51
CA LEU A 237 17.04 -6.07 11.72
C LEU A 237 16.45 -4.80 12.34
N THR A 238 15.42 -4.91 13.17
CA THR A 238 14.75 -3.76 13.79
C THR A 238 15.18 -3.49 15.22
N GLY A 239 16.01 -4.38 15.81
CA GLY A 239 16.47 -4.26 17.18
C GLY A 239 15.36 -4.46 18.22
N GLN A 240 14.31 -5.24 17.88
CA GLN A 240 13.25 -5.58 18.84
C GLN A 240 13.70 -6.74 19.74
N PRO A 241 13.41 -6.68 21.06
CA PRO A 241 13.79 -7.76 21.99
C PRO A 241 13.05 -9.07 21.65
N GLU A 242 13.69 -10.20 22.04
CA GLU A 242 13.00 -11.50 21.99
C GLU A 242 11.77 -11.51 22.91
N PRO A 243 10.68 -12.20 22.56
CA PRO A 243 9.58 -12.41 23.50
C PRO A 243 10.08 -13.26 24.65
N PHE A 244 9.72 -12.88 25.87
CA PHE A 244 9.96 -13.66 27.08
C PHE A 244 9.23 -14.99 27.02
#